data_dfdcaf82e55ea4e3c0ec6f0ae832a539
#
_entry.id   dfdcaf82e55ea4e3c0ec6f0ae832a539
#
_cell.length_a   1.000
_cell.length_b   1.000
_cell.length_c   1.000
_cell.angle_alpha   90.00
_cell.angle_beta   90.00
_cell.angle_gamma   90.00
#
_symmetry.space_group_name_H-M   'P 1'
#
loop_
_entity.id
_entity.type
_entity.pdbx_description
1 polymer ?
#
loop_
_entity_poly.entity_id
_entity_poly.type
_entity_poly.pdbx_seq_one_letter_code
_entity_poly.pdbx_strand_id
1 'polypeptide(L)'
;RLNMFKEEYADLKISNTPEMIALSEACARRMGMEPYYLYRQKNMAGNFENVGYSLPGRACIYNILIMEEMQTIAACGAGTTTKVVFPSENRRERCENVKEVEQYISRIDEMIGRKEKIIH
;
A
#
# COMPACT_ATOMS: atom_id res chain seq x y z
N ARG A 1 -12.78 2.06 -4.32
CA ARG A 1 -13.64 3.19 -3.83
C ARG A 1 -14.06 4.12 -4.96
N LEU A 2 -13.16 4.59 -5.82
CA LEU A 2 -13.51 5.43 -6.98
C LEU A 2 -14.62 4.82 -7.85
N ASN A 3 -14.68 3.48 -7.96
CA ASN A 3 -15.74 2.80 -8.72
C ASN A 3 -17.12 2.80 -8.04
N MET A 4 -17.19 3.02 -6.73
CA MET A 4 -18.45 3.14 -5.99
C MET A 4 -19.07 4.54 -6.11
N PHE A 5 -18.26 5.55 -6.41
CA PHE A 5 -18.67 6.95 -6.52
C PHE A 5 -18.42 7.50 -7.93
N LYS A 6 -18.65 6.67 -8.95
CA LYS A 6 -18.37 7.03 -10.35
C LYS A 6 -19.04 8.33 -10.79
N GLU A 7 -20.24 8.60 -10.31
CA GLU A 7 -20.99 9.81 -10.68
C GLU A 7 -20.42 11.06 -10.02
N GLU A 8 -19.97 10.99 -8.76
CA GLU A 8 -19.37 12.11 -8.04
C GLU A 8 -17.98 12.48 -8.56
N TYR A 9 -17.27 11.53 -9.18
CA TYR A 9 -15.91 11.70 -9.67
C TYR A 9 -15.78 11.59 -11.19
N ALA A 10 -16.90 11.71 -11.91
CA ALA A 10 -16.93 11.58 -13.38
C ALA A 10 -16.01 12.58 -14.10
N ASP A 11 -15.85 13.77 -13.53
CA ASP A 11 -15.03 14.85 -14.08
C ASP A 11 -13.54 14.81 -13.66
N LEU A 12 -13.16 13.86 -12.78
CA LEU A 12 -11.76 13.69 -12.38
C LEU A 12 -10.96 13.08 -13.53
N LYS A 13 -10.20 13.89 -14.21
CA LYS A 13 -9.19 13.42 -15.18
C LYS A 13 -8.03 12.80 -14.41
N ILE A 14 -8.06 11.47 -14.25
CA ILE A 14 -6.89 10.72 -13.78
C ILE A 14 -5.93 10.63 -14.97
N SER A 15 -4.97 11.55 -15.03
CA SER A 15 -3.95 11.55 -16.06
C SER A 15 -2.61 11.14 -15.49
N ASN A 16 -2.25 9.87 -15.71
CA ASN A 16 -0.89 9.40 -15.50
C ASN A 16 -0.29 9.26 -16.92
N THR A 17 0.49 10.25 -17.34
CA THR A 17 1.13 10.23 -18.65
C THR A 17 2.64 10.02 -18.50
N PRO A 18 3.34 9.51 -19.56
CA PRO A 18 4.79 9.38 -19.55
C PRO A 18 5.49 10.70 -19.21
N GLU A 19 4.96 11.82 -19.68
CA GLU A 19 5.50 13.15 -19.42
C GLU A 19 5.41 13.55 -17.96
N MET A 20 4.29 13.22 -17.29
CA MET A 20 4.11 13.46 -15.84
C MET A 20 5.09 12.63 -15.02
N ILE A 21 5.29 11.38 -15.39
CA ILE A 21 6.26 10.51 -14.73
C ILE A 21 7.69 11.03 -14.90
N ALA A 22 8.07 11.39 -16.14
CA ALA A 22 9.38 11.97 -16.44
C ALA A 22 9.61 13.29 -15.68
N LEU A 23 8.59 14.15 -15.59
CA LEU A 23 8.65 15.38 -14.82
C LEU A 23 8.86 15.10 -13.33
N SER A 24 8.14 14.15 -12.78
CA SER A 24 8.26 13.75 -11.36
C SER A 24 9.67 13.24 -11.06
N GLU A 25 10.23 12.41 -11.94
CA GLU A 25 11.61 11.93 -11.82
C GLU A 25 12.63 13.07 -11.89
N ALA A 26 12.47 13.96 -12.85
CA ALA A 26 13.37 15.11 -13.00
C ALA A 26 13.32 16.04 -11.78
N CYS A 27 12.13 16.27 -11.22
CA CYS A 27 11.97 17.05 -10.00
C CYS A 27 12.64 16.36 -8.79
N ALA A 28 12.44 15.05 -8.63
CA ALA A 28 13.09 14.29 -7.56
C ALA A 28 14.62 14.38 -7.65
N ARG A 29 15.18 14.20 -8.85
CA ARG A 29 16.64 14.34 -9.08
C ARG A 29 17.15 15.75 -8.77
N ARG A 30 16.41 16.79 -9.15
CA ARG A 30 16.76 18.19 -8.81
C ARG A 30 16.76 18.46 -7.30
N MET A 31 15.94 17.74 -6.54
CA MET A 31 15.92 17.78 -5.06
C MET A 31 16.98 16.89 -4.41
N GLY A 32 17.84 16.23 -5.19
CA GLY A 32 18.86 15.31 -4.69
C GLY A 32 18.31 13.98 -4.17
N MET A 33 17.10 13.61 -4.61
CA MET A 33 16.45 12.36 -4.23
C MET A 33 16.80 11.24 -5.22
N GLU A 34 16.92 10.04 -4.69
CA GLU A 34 17.16 8.81 -5.45
C GLU A 34 15.97 7.85 -5.31
N PRO A 35 15.68 7.02 -6.34
CA PRO A 35 14.68 5.98 -6.20
C PRO A 35 15.16 4.91 -5.21
N TYR A 36 14.29 4.48 -4.29
CA TYR A 36 14.65 3.49 -3.30
C TYR A 36 13.67 2.31 -3.25
N TYR A 37 12.49 2.41 -3.85
CA TYR A 37 11.59 1.29 -4.03
C TYR A 37 10.74 1.43 -5.29
N LEU A 38 10.32 0.28 -5.82
CA LEU A 38 9.48 0.15 -7.00
C LEU A 38 8.33 -0.79 -6.68
N TYR A 39 7.09 -0.33 -6.88
CA TYR A 39 5.90 -1.14 -6.70
C TYR A 39 4.98 -1.08 -7.90
N ARG A 40 4.65 -2.23 -8.45
CA ARG A 40 3.70 -2.35 -9.55
C ARG A 40 2.35 -2.85 -9.03
N GLN A 41 1.35 -2.00 -9.07
CA GLN A 41 -0.02 -2.35 -8.71
C GLN A 41 -0.83 -2.70 -9.96
N LYS A 42 -1.68 -3.72 -9.86
CA LYS A 42 -2.64 -4.04 -10.93
C LYS A 42 -3.63 -2.88 -11.11
N ASN A 43 -3.96 -2.57 -12.37
CA ASN A 43 -4.93 -1.54 -12.75
C ASN A 43 -4.55 -0.10 -12.38
N MET A 44 -3.28 0.23 -12.32
CA MET A 44 -2.86 1.62 -12.24
C MET A 44 -3.13 2.36 -13.56
N ALA A 45 -3.56 3.61 -13.45
CA ALA A 45 -3.77 4.46 -14.61
C ALA A 45 -2.46 4.59 -15.43
N GLY A 46 -2.52 4.31 -16.73
CA GLY A 46 -1.34 4.31 -17.60
C GLY A 46 -0.42 3.10 -17.47
N ASN A 47 -0.75 2.12 -16.62
CA ASN A 47 0.07 0.91 -16.40
C ASN A 47 1.50 1.21 -15.93
N PHE A 48 1.69 2.36 -15.26
CA PHE A 48 2.97 2.78 -14.70
C PHE A 48 3.23 2.15 -13.33
N GLU A 49 4.50 2.14 -12.96
CA GLU A 49 4.98 1.69 -11.66
C GLU A 49 4.96 2.83 -10.65
N ASN A 50 4.75 2.50 -9.38
CA ASN A 50 4.85 3.45 -8.30
C ASN A 50 6.28 3.44 -7.77
N VAL A 51 7.02 4.51 -8.00
CA VAL A 51 8.41 4.67 -7.57
C VAL A 51 8.47 5.59 -6.36
N GLY A 52 9.12 5.15 -5.30
CA GLY A 52 9.41 5.98 -4.13
C GLY A 52 10.79 6.63 -4.26
N TYR A 53 10.85 7.94 -4.03
CA TYR A 53 12.09 8.72 -4.02
C TYR A 53 12.39 9.23 -2.62
N SER A 54 13.66 9.25 -2.23
CA SER A 54 14.12 9.82 -0.96
C SER A 54 15.52 10.39 -1.07
N LEU A 55 15.86 11.30 -0.17
CA LEU A 55 17.24 11.69 0.03
C LEU A 55 18.06 10.48 0.53
N PRO A 56 19.36 10.39 0.19
CA PRO A 56 20.24 9.35 0.72
C PRO A 56 20.14 9.23 2.24
N GLY A 57 19.98 8.01 2.75
CA GLY A 57 19.81 7.73 4.17
C GLY A 57 18.45 8.12 4.79
N ARG A 58 17.48 8.57 3.99
CA ARG A 58 16.14 8.97 4.43
C ARG A 58 15.03 8.08 3.85
N ALA A 59 15.37 6.91 3.34
CA ALA A 59 14.39 5.95 2.82
C ALA A 59 13.37 5.57 3.90
N CYS A 60 12.09 5.46 3.49
CA CYS A 60 11.03 5.00 4.39
C CYS A 60 11.16 3.51 4.63
N ILE A 61 11.60 3.13 5.82
CA ILE A 61 11.83 1.74 6.22
C ILE A 61 10.54 0.91 6.08
N TYR A 62 9.38 1.49 6.41
CA TYR A 62 8.09 0.82 6.26
C TYR A 62 7.83 0.34 4.81
N ASN A 63 8.13 1.17 3.81
CA ASN A 63 7.96 0.79 2.41
C ASN A 63 8.87 -0.39 2.03
N ILE A 64 10.11 -0.39 2.52
CA ILE A 64 11.08 -1.46 2.29
C ILE A 64 10.58 -2.76 2.95
N LEU A 65 10.19 -2.70 4.22
CA LEU A 65 9.71 -3.87 4.98
C LEU A 65 8.45 -4.50 4.39
N ILE A 66 7.53 -3.67 3.83
CA ILE A 66 6.35 -4.17 3.13
C ILE A 66 6.75 -4.92 1.85
N MET A 67 7.69 -4.38 1.09
CA MET A 67 8.10 -4.97 -0.19
C MET A 67 8.87 -6.27 0.01
N GLU A 68 9.80 -6.28 0.96
CA GLU A 68 10.64 -7.45 1.24
C GLU A 68 9.92 -8.52 2.09
N GLU A 69 8.75 -8.21 2.64
CA GLU A 69 7.97 -9.11 3.50
C GLU A 69 8.79 -9.76 4.63
N MET A 70 9.70 -8.97 5.21
CA MET A 70 10.63 -9.44 6.24
C MET A 70 10.05 -9.41 7.64
N GLN A 71 8.97 -8.68 7.86
CA GLN A 71 8.44 -8.41 9.19
C GLN A 71 6.92 -8.51 9.21
N THR A 72 6.37 -8.99 10.32
CA THR A 72 4.93 -8.95 10.58
C THR A 72 4.46 -7.50 10.65
N ILE A 73 3.38 -7.20 9.95
CA ILE A 73 2.74 -5.89 9.91
C ILE A 73 1.29 -6.04 10.34
N ALA A 74 0.96 -5.60 11.53
CA ALA A 74 -0.40 -5.53 12.00
C ALA A 74 -1.10 -4.29 11.43
N ALA A 75 -2.22 -4.49 10.76
CA ALA A 75 -2.97 -3.42 10.11
C ALA A 75 -4.29 -3.15 10.82
N CYS A 76 -4.61 -1.87 11.05
CA CYS A 76 -5.88 -1.40 11.59
C CYS A 76 -6.64 -0.61 10.54
N GLY A 77 -7.97 -0.65 10.62
CA GLY A 77 -8.86 0.07 9.72
C GLY A 77 -9.56 -0.79 8.69
N ALA A 78 -10.66 -0.26 8.16
CA ALA A 78 -11.46 -0.92 7.13
C ALA A 78 -10.66 -1.14 5.84
N GLY A 79 -10.76 -2.32 5.26
CA GLY A 79 -10.10 -2.69 4.00
C GLY A 79 -8.59 -2.86 4.07
N THR A 80 -8.01 -2.91 5.27
CA THR A 80 -6.58 -3.17 5.46
C THR A 80 -6.30 -4.66 5.64
N THR A 81 -5.04 -5.06 5.44
CA THR A 81 -4.59 -6.44 5.55
C THR A 81 -3.41 -6.54 6.51
N THR A 82 -3.57 -7.32 7.56
CA THR A 82 -2.46 -7.75 8.43
C THR A 82 -1.68 -8.84 7.71
N LYS A 83 -0.36 -8.73 7.67
CA LYS A 83 0.56 -9.76 7.17
C LYS A 83 1.38 -10.31 8.32
N VAL A 84 1.32 -11.60 8.54
CA VAL A 84 2.17 -12.29 9.51
C VAL A 84 3.25 -13.05 8.79
N VAL A 85 4.48 -12.85 9.21
CA VAL A 85 5.67 -13.50 8.64
C VAL A 85 6.22 -14.49 9.66
N PHE A 86 6.43 -15.72 9.23
CA PHE A 86 7.07 -16.80 10.00
C PHE A 86 8.41 -17.13 9.37
N PRO A 87 9.49 -16.46 9.77
CA PRO A 87 10.78 -16.58 9.08
C PRO A 87 11.35 -18.01 9.13
N SER A 88 11.17 -18.70 10.26
CA SER A 88 11.64 -20.10 10.46
C SER A 88 10.97 -21.10 9.52
N GLU A 89 9.73 -20.83 9.11
CA GLU A 89 8.93 -21.71 8.26
C GLU A 89 8.88 -21.24 6.81
N ASN A 90 9.50 -20.10 6.50
CA ASN A 90 9.34 -19.40 5.21
C ASN A 90 7.87 -19.24 4.78
N ARG A 91 6.98 -19.06 5.77
CA ARG A 91 5.52 -18.98 5.60
C ARG A 91 5.03 -17.56 5.87
N ARG A 92 4.02 -17.18 5.12
CA ARG A 92 3.33 -15.88 5.28
C ARG A 92 1.84 -16.11 5.33
N GLU A 93 1.17 -15.46 6.27
CA GLU A 93 -0.28 -15.46 6.38
C GLU A 93 -0.85 -14.05 6.26
N ARG A 94 -2.08 -13.97 5.81
CA ARG A 94 -2.80 -12.70 5.65
C ARG A 94 -4.14 -12.77 6.34
N CYS A 95 -4.47 -11.69 7.05
CA CYS A 95 -5.77 -11.49 7.67
C CYS A 95 -6.35 -10.16 7.21
N GLU A 96 -7.45 -10.22 6.49
CA GLU A 96 -8.11 -9.05 5.92
C GLU A 96 -9.20 -8.53 6.86
N ASN A 97 -9.26 -7.22 7.04
CA ASN A 97 -10.40 -6.55 7.62
C ASN A 97 -11.49 -6.35 6.56
N VAL A 98 -12.75 -6.27 7.01
CA VAL A 98 -13.86 -5.93 6.11
C VAL A 98 -13.64 -4.57 5.47
N LYS A 99 -14.12 -4.41 4.23
CA LYS A 99 -13.81 -3.22 3.41
C LYS A 99 -14.65 -2.00 3.76
N GLU A 100 -15.88 -2.21 4.21
CA GLU A 100 -16.80 -1.14 4.54
C GLU A 100 -16.60 -0.65 5.97
N VAL A 101 -16.59 0.66 6.15
CA VAL A 101 -16.30 1.30 7.43
C VAL A 101 -17.34 0.94 8.49
N GLU A 102 -18.63 0.98 8.14
CA GLU A 102 -19.72 0.64 9.06
C GLU A 102 -19.65 -0.81 9.53
N GLN A 103 -19.36 -1.74 8.61
CA GLN A 103 -19.15 -3.14 8.95
C GLN A 103 -17.89 -3.36 9.79
N TYR A 104 -16.83 -2.57 9.53
CA TYR A 104 -15.62 -2.65 10.33
C TYR A 104 -15.88 -2.23 11.79
N ILE A 105 -16.63 -1.15 11.99
CA ILE A 105 -16.97 -0.65 13.32
C ILE A 105 -17.89 -1.64 14.06
N SER A 106 -18.96 -2.10 13.41
CA SER A 106 -19.93 -3.01 14.03
C SER A 106 -19.38 -4.41 14.32
N ARG A 107 -18.33 -4.84 13.62
CA ARG A 107 -17.68 -6.16 13.75
C ARG A 107 -16.25 -6.06 14.27
N ILE A 108 -15.94 -5.01 15.05
CA ILE A 108 -14.56 -4.77 15.49
C ILE A 108 -13.98 -5.94 16.30
N ASP A 109 -14.76 -6.54 17.18
CA ASP A 109 -14.34 -7.69 18.01
C ASP A 109 -13.99 -8.91 17.16
N GLU A 110 -14.74 -9.14 16.06
CA GLU A 110 -14.42 -10.17 15.10
C GLU A 110 -13.10 -9.89 14.37
N MET A 111 -12.84 -8.62 14.00
CA MET A 111 -11.59 -8.23 13.35
C MET A 111 -10.39 -8.41 14.28
N ILE A 112 -10.56 -8.16 15.58
CA ILE A 112 -9.55 -8.41 16.60
C ILE A 112 -9.29 -9.92 16.71
N GLY A 113 -10.34 -10.72 16.93
CA GLY A 113 -10.24 -12.17 17.07
C GLY A 113 -9.64 -12.88 15.85
N ARG A 114 -9.83 -12.36 14.62
CA ARG A 114 -9.15 -12.86 13.42
C ARG A 114 -7.64 -12.69 13.50
N LYS A 115 -7.17 -11.56 14.04
CA LYS A 115 -5.73 -11.27 14.17
C LYS A 115 -5.08 -12.07 15.27
N GLU A 116 -5.76 -12.23 16.41
CA GLU A 116 -5.28 -13.05 17.52
C GLU A 116 -4.99 -14.48 17.08
N LYS A 117 -5.85 -15.05 16.22
CA LYS A 117 -5.68 -16.42 15.70
C LYS A 117 -4.43 -16.65 14.87
N ILE A 118 -3.90 -15.61 14.23
CA ILE A 118 -2.76 -15.76 13.30
C ILE A 118 -1.46 -15.18 13.85
N ILE A 119 -1.53 -14.33 14.90
CA ILE A 119 -0.33 -13.73 15.51
C ILE A 119 0.27 -14.67 16.58
N HIS A 120 -0.53 -15.58 17.12
CA HIS A 120 -0.12 -16.62 18.04
C HIS A 120 0.14 -17.91 17.28
#